data_bd8196dcfd3e012167d5e834bb38f819
#
_entry.id   bd8196dcfd3e012167d5e834bb38f819
#
_cell.length_a   1.000
_cell.length_b   1.000
_cell.length_c   1.000
_cell.angle_alpha   90.00
_cell.angle_beta   90.00
_cell.angle_gamma   90.00
#
_symmetry.space_group_name_H-M   'P 1'
#
loop_
_entity.id
_entity.type
_entity.pdbx_description
1 polymer ?
#
loop_
_entity_poly.entity_id
_entity_poly.type
_entity_poly.pdbx_seq_one_letter_code
_entity_poly.pdbx_strand_id
1 'polypeptide(L)'
;MNEFAHFWDIKENDVEGVVKMLKKGRTRKIDLGCIRYTNNKGEKCHRYFHNSLNIGLVASVMNMRRKTTGWMGVNTVSIIPSSLKMVFQRLEYKMHLKINDDTIKRKVMSVSIGNAQGYGFTPNAVPYNGMLDVSVVYHPEVTQLFEGFYPRSSWKRI
;
A
#
# COMPACT_ATOMS: atom_id res chain seq x y z
N MET A 1 -12.86 -3.45 5.91
CA MET A 1 -12.92 -1.97 6.00
C MET A 1 -12.16 -1.35 4.83
N ASN A 2 -12.65 -0.28 4.24
CA ASN A 2 -12.00 0.45 3.15
C ASN A 2 -11.12 1.56 3.76
N GLU A 3 -9.80 1.50 3.57
CA GLU A 3 -8.84 2.46 4.13
C GLU A 3 -9.11 3.90 3.68
N PHE A 4 -9.55 4.09 2.44
CA PHE A 4 -9.90 5.41 1.93
C PHE A 4 -11.15 5.98 2.62
N ALA A 5 -12.15 5.15 2.89
CA ALA A 5 -13.33 5.54 3.66
C ALA A 5 -12.94 5.91 5.11
N HIS A 6 -12.02 5.15 5.70
CA HIS A 6 -11.50 5.42 7.04
C HIS A 6 -10.78 6.78 7.11
N PHE A 7 -10.00 7.14 6.08
CA PHE A 7 -9.36 8.45 6.00
C PHE A 7 -10.37 9.62 6.09
N TRP A 8 -11.58 9.42 5.57
CA TRP A 8 -12.66 10.40 5.60
C TRP A 8 -13.62 10.21 6.78
N ASP A 9 -13.25 9.44 7.79
CA ASP A 9 -14.08 9.10 8.98
C ASP A 9 -15.45 8.49 8.60
N ILE A 10 -15.51 7.80 7.49
CA ILE A 10 -16.70 7.05 7.08
C ILE A 10 -16.68 5.70 7.78
N LYS A 11 -17.58 5.52 8.74
CA LYS A 11 -17.68 4.29 9.53
C LYS A 11 -18.40 3.20 8.75
N GLU A 12 -17.98 1.96 8.97
CA GLU A 12 -18.66 0.78 8.44
C GLU A 12 -20.08 0.69 9.03
N ASN A 13 -21.08 0.44 8.19
CA ASN A 13 -22.50 0.34 8.55
C ASN A 13 -23.18 1.64 9.02
N ASP A 14 -22.54 2.80 8.94
CA ASP A 14 -23.18 4.09 9.26
C ASP A 14 -23.88 4.68 8.02
N VAL A 15 -24.96 4.04 7.61
CA VAL A 15 -25.77 4.45 6.46
C VAL A 15 -26.37 5.85 6.67
N GLU A 16 -26.85 6.13 7.88
CA GLU A 16 -27.46 7.43 8.20
C GLU A 16 -26.44 8.58 8.13
N GLY A 17 -25.24 8.35 8.68
CA GLY A 17 -24.14 9.32 8.60
C GLY A 17 -23.74 9.61 7.16
N VAL A 18 -23.64 8.58 6.33
CA VAL A 18 -23.34 8.73 4.89
C VAL A 18 -24.45 9.53 4.18
N VAL A 19 -25.72 9.23 4.43
CA VAL A 19 -26.85 9.98 3.87
C VAL A 19 -26.83 11.44 4.31
N LYS A 20 -26.57 11.72 5.59
CA LYS A 20 -26.42 13.10 6.10
C LYS A 20 -25.27 13.85 5.41
N MET A 21 -24.13 13.15 5.19
CA MET A 21 -22.97 13.71 4.50
C MET A 21 -23.30 14.07 3.06
N LEU A 22 -23.96 13.18 2.32
CA LEU A 22 -24.41 13.41 0.94
C LEU A 22 -25.41 14.57 0.85
N LYS A 23 -26.37 14.65 1.76
CA LYS A 23 -27.34 15.76 1.82
C LYS A 23 -26.69 17.14 2.05
N LYS A 24 -25.54 17.19 2.75
CA LYS A 24 -24.77 18.43 2.93
C LYS A 24 -24.10 18.91 1.64
N GLY A 25 -23.97 18.07 0.63
CA GLY A 25 -23.44 18.40 -0.68
C GLY A 25 -22.00 18.94 -0.69
N ARG A 26 -21.23 18.70 0.37
CA ARG A 26 -19.84 19.15 0.45
C ARG A 26 -18.97 18.25 -0.41
N THR A 27 -18.22 18.86 -1.32
CA THR A 27 -17.25 18.15 -2.17
C THR A 27 -15.84 18.63 -1.91
N ARG A 28 -14.87 17.78 -2.16
CA ARG A 28 -13.46 18.11 -2.09
C ARG A 28 -12.72 17.55 -3.30
N LYS A 29 -11.84 18.34 -3.89
CA LYS A 29 -10.93 17.88 -4.92
C LYS A 29 -9.87 16.99 -4.25
N ILE A 30 -9.58 15.86 -4.86
CA ILE A 30 -8.52 14.94 -4.45
C ILE A 30 -7.56 14.72 -5.60
N ASP A 31 -6.33 14.40 -5.25
CA ASP A 31 -5.30 14.00 -6.19
C ASP A 31 -5.52 12.54 -6.63
N LEU A 32 -5.01 12.19 -7.79
CA LEU A 32 -4.99 10.81 -8.29
C LEU A 32 -3.57 10.44 -8.69
N GLY A 33 -3.09 9.33 -8.17
CA GLY A 33 -1.86 8.73 -8.68
C GLY A 33 -2.09 8.08 -10.04
N CYS A 34 -1.12 8.20 -10.95
CA CYS A 34 -1.14 7.52 -12.24
C CYS A 34 0.08 6.63 -12.37
N ILE A 35 -0.13 5.33 -12.57
CA ILE A 35 0.93 4.40 -12.95
C ILE A 35 0.91 4.16 -14.46
N ARG A 36 2.08 4.26 -15.08
CA ARG A 36 2.31 3.82 -16.46
C ARG A 36 3.23 2.61 -16.45
N TYR A 37 2.88 1.58 -17.18
CA TYR A 37 3.62 0.32 -17.22
C TYR A 37 3.51 -0.35 -18.58
N THR A 38 4.40 -1.29 -18.83
CA THR A 38 4.31 -2.19 -19.99
C THR A 38 3.78 -3.52 -19.51
N ASN A 39 2.73 -4.01 -20.14
CA ASN A 39 2.14 -5.31 -19.81
C ASN A 39 2.96 -6.47 -20.40
N ASN A 40 2.57 -7.71 -20.11
CA ASN A 40 3.25 -8.91 -20.58
C ASN A 40 3.21 -9.09 -22.11
N LYS A 41 2.37 -8.34 -22.81
CA LYS A 41 2.26 -8.33 -24.29
C LYS A 41 3.14 -7.24 -24.93
N GLY A 42 3.88 -6.45 -24.13
CA GLY A 42 4.68 -5.33 -24.60
C GLY A 42 3.91 -4.03 -24.82
N GLU A 43 2.62 -3.98 -24.47
CA GLU A 43 1.77 -2.81 -24.67
C GLU A 43 1.95 -1.80 -23.53
N LYS A 44 2.00 -0.51 -23.86
CA LYS A 44 2.02 0.58 -22.89
C LYS A 44 0.64 0.80 -22.31
N CYS A 45 0.52 0.62 -21.00
CA CYS A 45 -0.73 0.76 -20.26
C CYS A 45 -0.61 1.84 -19.19
N HIS A 46 -1.74 2.36 -18.73
CA HIS A 46 -1.80 3.22 -17.56
C HIS A 46 -3.01 2.88 -16.69
N ARG A 47 -2.92 3.17 -15.41
CA ARG A 47 -4.02 3.08 -14.44
C ARG A 47 -3.94 4.21 -13.42
N TYR A 48 -5.09 4.63 -12.95
CA TYR A 48 -5.19 5.59 -11.86
C TYR A 48 -5.48 4.89 -10.55
N PHE A 49 -4.98 5.45 -9.46
CA PHE A 49 -5.29 5.01 -8.10
C PHE A 49 -5.54 6.23 -7.21
N HIS A 50 -6.47 6.11 -6.29
CA HIS A 50 -6.81 7.15 -5.33
C HIS A 50 -6.26 6.85 -3.93
N ASN A 51 -5.92 5.61 -3.64
CA ASN A 51 -5.41 5.19 -2.34
C ASN A 51 -3.91 4.89 -2.42
N SER A 52 -3.53 3.67 -2.76
CA SER A 52 -2.13 3.27 -2.82
C SER A 52 -1.85 2.25 -3.93
N LEU A 53 -0.59 2.25 -4.36
CA LEU A 53 0.00 1.25 -5.24
C LEU A 53 1.04 0.48 -4.45
N ASN A 54 0.97 -0.85 -4.48
CA ASN A 54 1.91 -1.72 -3.79
C ASN A 54 2.61 -2.66 -4.77
N ILE A 55 3.93 -2.82 -4.60
CA ILE A 55 4.79 -3.67 -5.42
C ILE A 55 5.56 -4.60 -4.48
N GLY A 56 5.75 -5.86 -4.87
CA GLY A 56 6.50 -6.84 -4.09
C GLY A 56 5.66 -7.56 -3.04
N LEU A 57 6.20 -7.77 -1.84
CA LEU A 57 5.59 -8.59 -0.78
C LEU A 57 4.17 -8.12 -0.42
N VAL A 58 3.97 -6.82 -0.21
CA VAL A 58 2.64 -6.29 0.16
C VAL A 58 1.61 -6.59 -0.91
N ALA A 59 1.97 -6.41 -2.19
CA ALA A 59 1.08 -6.74 -3.30
C ALA A 59 0.74 -8.24 -3.33
N SER A 60 1.71 -9.09 -3.04
CA SER A 60 1.54 -10.55 -3.00
C SER A 60 0.60 -10.98 -1.87
N VAL A 61 0.78 -10.42 -0.68
CA VAL A 61 -0.09 -10.68 0.49
C VAL A 61 -1.53 -10.22 0.23
N MET A 62 -1.70 -9.02 -0.33
CA MET A 62 -3.04 -8.49 -0.67
C MET A 62 -3.74 -9.32 -1.74
N ASN A 63 -3.00 -9.77 -2.75
CA ASN A 63 -3.54 -10.63 -3.80
C ASN A 63 -3.96 -12.00 -3.26
N MET A 64 -3.17 -12.57 -2.35
CA MET A 64 -3.51 -13.81 -1.65
C MET A 64 -4.77 -13.63 -0.81
N ARG A 65 -4.85 -12.56 0.00
CA ARG A 65 -6.04 -12.24 0.79
C ARG A 65 -7.29 -12.18 -0.08
N ARG A 66 -7.23 -11.48 -1.23
CA ARG A 66 -8.36 -11.38 -2.15
C ARG A 66 -8.82 -12.73 -2.70
N LYS A 67 -7.88 -13.64 -2.96
CA LYS A 67 -8.21 -15.00 -3.43
C LYS A 67 -8.83 -15.86 -2.34
N THR A 68 -8.36 -15.72 -1.10
CA THR A 68 -8.81 -16.54 0.05
C THR A 68 -10.16 -16.09 0.58
N THR A 69 -10.46 -14.78 0.55
CA THR A 69 -11.76 -14.24 1.00
C THR A 69 -12.91 -14.70 0.12
N GLY A 70 -12.66 -15.04 -1.14
CA GLY A 70 -13.67 -15.61 -2.05
C GLY A 70 -14.00 -17.09 -1.83
N TRP A 71 -13.15 -17.84 -1.09
CA TRP A 71 -13.31 -19.29 -0.93
C TRP A 71 -13.60 -19.74 0.51
N MET A 72 -13.13 -18.99 1.50
CA MET A 72 -13.42 -19.27 2.92
C MET A 72 -13.93 -18.00 3.57
N GLY A 73 -15.18 -18.01 4.01
CA GLY A 73 -15.76 -16.94 4.80
C GLY A 73 -14.82 -16.54 5.93
N VAL A 74 -14.36 -15.32 5.80
CA VAL A 74 -13.65 -14.49 6.77
C VAL A 74 -13.18 -15.16 8.05
N ASN A 75 -11.92 -15.57 8.09
CA ASN A 75 -11.20 -15.59 9.37
C ASN A 75 -9.77 -15.14 9.13
N THR A 76 -9.40 -14.04 9.76
CA THR A 76 -8.07 -13.40 9.77
C THR A 76 -6.94 -14.37 10.14
N VAL A 77 -7.26 -15.48 10.76
CA VAL A 77 -6.35 -16.51 11.27
C VAL A 77 -5.60 -17.24 10.13
N SER A 78 -6.18 -17.37 8.95
CA SER A 78 -5.54 -18.09 7.82
C SER A 78 -4.49 -17.25 7.08
N ILE A 79 -4.44 -15.95 7.31
CA ILE A 79 -3.48 -15.04 6.66
C ILE A 79 -2.10 -15.15 7.32
N ILE A 80 -2.07 -15.38 8.63
CA ILE A 80 -0.84 -15.39 9.42
C ILE A 80 0.17 -16.45 8.95
N PRO A 81 -0.18 -17.72 8.76
CA PRO A 81 0.79 -18.74 8.33
C PRO A 81 1.33 -18.48 6.92
N SER A 82 0.48 -18.01 6.02
CA SER A 82 0.85 -17.77 4.62
C SER A 82 1.73 -16.54 4.47
N SER A 83 1.44 -15.48 5.22
CA SER A 83 2.26 -14.26 5.28
C SER A 83 3.63 -14.57 5.91
N LEU A 84 3.64 -15.36 6.97
CA LEU A 84 4.86 -15.80 7.66
C LEU A 84 5.75 -16.62 6.71
N LYS A 85 5.18 -17.58 5.99
CA LYS A 85 5.88 -18.37 4.99
C LYS A 85 6.51 -17.49 3.90
N MET A 86 5.81 -16.45 3.43
CA MET A 86 6.34 -15.51 2.43
C MET A 86 7.49 -14.66 2.98
N VAL A 87 7.43 -14.23 4.24
CA VAL A 87 8.53 -13.51 4.89
C VAL A 87 9.76 -14.42 5.02
N PHE A 88 9.58 -15.69 5.40
CA PHE A 88 10.67 -16.66 5.50
C PHE A 88 11.24 -17.09 4.14
N GLN A 89 10.50 -16.98 3.05
CA GLN A 89 11.00 -17.29 1.71
C GLN A 89 11.95 -16.23 1.12
N ARG A 90 12.34 -15.20 1.89
CA ARG A 90 13.25 -14.13 1.46
C ARG A 90 12.85 -13.55 0.10
N LEU A 91 11.59 -13.14 -0.04
CA LEU A 91 11.13 -12.50 -1.25
C LEU A 91 11.80 -11.13 -1.40
N GLU A 92 12.95 -11.15 -2.05
CA GLU A 92 13.71 -9.96 -2.39
C GLU A 92 13.62 -9.70 -3.88
N TYR A 93 13.35 -8.47 -4.22
CA TYR A 93 13.33 -8.01 -5.61
C TYR A 93 14.49 -7.05 -5.84
N LYS A 94 15.33 -7.31 -6.84
CA LYS A 94 16.31 -6.33 -7.29
C LYS A 94 15.56 -5.21 -7.98
N MET A 95 15.54 -4.03 -7.38
CA MET A 95 14.85 -2.88 -7.93
C MET A 95 15.81 -1.71 -8.16
N HIS A 96 15.53 -0.97 -9.21
CA HIS A 96 16.15 0.31 -9.49
C HIS A 96 15.04 1.36 -9.39
N LEU A 97 15.04 2.11 -8.31
CA LEU A 97 14.04 3.12 -8.00
C LEU A 97 14.70 4.49 -8.17
N LYS A 98 14.06 5.35 -8.96
CA LYS A 98 14.39 6.77 -9.02
C LYS A 98 13.22 7.53 -8.39
N ILE A 99 13.49 8.27 -7.31
CA ILE A 99 12.52 9.05 -6.56
C ILE A 99 13.04 10.47 -6.51
N ASN A 100 12.48 11.36 -7.33
CA ASN A 100 13.03 12.69 -7.59
C ASN A 100 14.51 12.58 -8.04
N ASP A 101 15.42 13.15 -7.26
CA ASP A 101 16.87 13.12 -7.54
C ASP A 101 17.60 11.93 -6.93
N ASP A 102 16.91 11.17 -6.06
CA ASP A 102 17.51 10.01 -5.41
C ASP A 102 17.34 8.74 -6.24
N THR A 103 18.41 7.98 -6.30
CA THR A 103 18.44 6.68 -6.96
C THR A 103 18.75 5.57 -5.96
N ILE A 104 17.88 4.60 -5.87
CA ILE A 104 18.02 3.42 -5.00
C ILE A 104 18.20 2.19 -5.89
N LYS A 105 19.39 1.57 -5.84
CA LYS A 105 19.71 0.30 -6.51
C LYS A 105 19.96 -0.76 -5.44
N ARG A 106 18.92 -1.40 -4.96
CA ARG A 106 19.02 -2.38 -3.87
C ARG A 106 18.00 -3.51 -4.04
N LYS A 107 18.21 -4.57 -3.28
CA LYS A 107 17.20 -5.58 -3.05
C LYS A 107 16.19 -5.03 -2.05
N VAL A 108 14.92 -5.04 -2.41
CA VAL A 108 13.81 -4.58 -1.58
C VAL A 108 12.75 -5.67 -1.46
N MET A 109 12.04 -5.72 -0.35
CA MET A 109 10.92 -6.62 -0.15
C MET A 109 9.64 -6.04 -0.74
N SER A 110 9.42 -4.75 -0.54
CA SER A 110 8.21 -4.07 -0.99
C SER A 110 8.44 -2.58 -1.21
N VAL A 111 7.68 -2.04 -2.14
CA VAL A 111 7.53 -0.60 -2.36
C VAL A 111 6.05 -0.27 -2.30
N SER A 112 5.68 0.71 -1.48
CA SER A 112 4.33 1.23 -1.38
C SER A 112 4.33 2.71 -1.73
N ILE A 113 3.44 3.10 -2.64
CA ILE A 113 3.28 4.48 -3.10
C ILE A 113 1.85 4.89 -2.74
N GLY A 114 1.71 5.82 -1.79
CA GLY A 114 0.42 6.25 -1.26
C GLY A 114 0.05 7.65 -1.72
N ASN A 115 -1.18 7.78 -2.21
CA ASN A 115 -1.88 9.04 -2.40
C ASN A 115 -2.72 9.38 -1.17
N ALA A 116 -3.19 8.36 -0.47
CA ALA A 116 -3.87 8.47 0.83
C ALA A 116 -3.28 7.44 1.80
N GLN A 117 -3.58 7.60 3.08
CA GLN A 117 -3.22 6.62 4.10
C GLN A 117 -3.71 5.23 3.70
N GLY A 118 -2.82 4.25 3.72
CA GLY A 118 -3.18 2.90 3.34
C GLY A 118 -2.34 1.84 4.07
N TYR A 119 -3.04 0.91 4.72
CA TYR A 119 -2.52 -0.32 5.32
C TYR A 119 -1.26 -0.15 6.20
N GLY A 120 -1.06 1.05 6.80
CA GLY A 120 0.10 1.36 7.63
C GLY A 120 1.42 1.58 6.87
N PHE A 121 1.44 1.42 5.55
CA PHE A 121 2.67 1.58 4.75
C PHE A 121 2.91 3.01 4.28
N THR A 122 1.88 3.82 4.20
CA THR A 122 1.96 5.25 3.86
C THR A 122 1.10 6.08 4.81
N PRO A 123 1.46 6.12 6.13
CA PRO A 123 0.59 6.71 7.16
C PRO A 123 0.46 8.24 7.05
N ASN A 124 1.39 8.89 6.38
CA ASN A 124 1.41 10.35 6.24
C ASN A 124 0.82 10.85 4.92
N ALA A 125 0.40 9.94 4.04
CA ALA A 125 -0.14 10.30 2.73
C ALA A 125 -1.48 11.05 2.88
N VAL A 126 -1.60 12.16 2.16
CA VAL A 126 -2.77 13.06 2.20
C VAL A 126 -3.25 13.33 0.77
N PRO A 127 -4.46 12.91 0.40
CA PRO A 127 -4.92 12.87 -1.00
C PRO A 127 -5.31 14.23 -1.59
N TYR A 128 -4.75 15.33 -1.11
CA TYR A 128 -5.05 16.68 -1.59
C TYR A 128 -3.89 17.65 -1.37
N ASN A 129 -2.66 17.15 -1.28
CA ASN A 129 -1.46 17.97 -1.07
C ASN A 129 -0.53 17.98 -2.30
N GLY A 130 -0.93 17.33 -3.40
CA GLY A 130 -0.15 17.23 -4.64
C GLY A 130 1.08 16.33 -4.53
N MET A 131 1.20 15.52 -3.47
CA MET A 131 2.37 14.68 -3.20
C MET A 131 1.99 13.20 -3.08
N LEU A 132 2.94 12.33 -3.44
CA LEU A 132 2.84 10.90 -3.20
C LEU A 132 3.87 10.50 -2.13
N ASP A 133 3.43 9.75 -1.11
CA ASP A 133 4.34 9.19 -0.12
C ASP A 133 4.90 7.86 -0.62
N VAL A 134 6.21 7.68 -0.55
CA VAL A 134 6.87 6.43 -0.93
C VAL A 134 7.48 5.77 0.29
N SER A 135 7.12 4.52 0.51
CA SER A 135 7.72 3.66 1.53
C SER A 135 8.44 2.49 0.86
N VAL A 136 9.69 2.29 1.22
CA VAL A 136 10.50 1.18 0.73
C VAL A 136 10.87 0.29 1.91
N VAL A 137 10.45 -0.97 1.84
CA VAL A 137 10.72 -1.97 2.88
C VAL A 137 11.87 -2.86 2.42
N TYR A 138 12.91 -2.89 3.22
CA TYR A 138 14.08 -3.75 3.04
C TYR A 138 13.97 -5.02 3.87
N HIS A 139 14.74 -6.04 3.49
CA HIS A 139 14.87 -7.23 4.33
C HIS A 139 15.60 -6.83 5.64
N PRO A 140 15.09 -7.18 6.82
CA PRO A 140 15.80 -6.94 8.07
C PRO A 140 17.09 -7.76 8.08
N GLU A 141 18.20 -7.14 8.43
CA GLU A 141 19.45 -7.85 8.70
C GLU A 141 19.28 -8.68 9.98
N VAL A 142 19.89 -9.88 10.02
CA VAL A 142 19.74 -10.81 11.15
C VAL A 142 20.15 -10.16 12.48
N THR A 143 21.13 -9.25 12.44
CA THR A 143 21.59 -8.49 13.60
C THR A 143 20.52 -7.55 14.19
N GLN A 144 19.59 -7.07 13.36
CA GLN A 144 18.53 -6.17 13.80
C GLN A 144 17.34 -6.88 14.44
N LEU A 145 17.24 -8.21 14.27
CA LEU A 145 16.24 -9.03 14.94
C LEU A 145 16.50 -9.17 16.44
N PHE A 146 17.76 -8.96 16.86
CA PHE A 146 18.16 -9.04 18.27
C PHE A 146 18.11 -7.68 19.00
N GLU A 147 18.03 -6.55 18.27
CA GLU A 147 18.02 -5.19 18.86
C GLU A 147 16.62 -4.58 19.03
N GLY A 148 15.57 -5.38 18.90
CA GLY A 148 14.19 -4.90 18.97
C GLY A 148 13.66 -4.41 17.62
N PHE A 149 12.45 -4.79 17.35
CA PHE A 149 11.74 -4.66 16.07
C PHE A 149 11.49 -3.20 15.66
N TYR A 150 12.53 -2.50 15.21
CA TYR A 150 12.39 -1.21 14.52
C TYR A 150 12.74 -1.39 13.04
N PRO A 151 11.74 -1.56 12.14
CA PRO A 151 12.02 -1.53 10.71
C PRO A 151 12.53 -0.13 10.35
N ARG A 152 13.74 -0.05 9.81
CA ARG A 152 14.19 1.17 9.12
C ARG A 152 13.36 1.36 7.86
N SER A 153 12.23 2.01 8.00
CA SER A 153 11.48 2.55 6.88
C SER A 153 11.99 3.96 6.62
N SER A 154 12.57 4.20 5.45
CA SER A 154 12.84 5.57 5.04
C SER A 154 11.57 6.13 4.40
N TRP A 155 10.93 7.05 5.07
CA TRP A 155 9.78 7.78 4.56
C TRP A 155 10.27 8.96 3.72
N LYS A 156 9.84 9.03 2.46
CA LYS A 156 10.05 10.19 1.59
C LYS A 156 8.73 10.66 1.02
N ARG A 157 8.52 11.98 1.05
CA ARG A 157 7.46 12.66 0.30
C ARG A 157 7.99 13.08 -1.06
N ILE A 158 7.21 12.88 -2.08
CA ILE A 158 7.47 13.28 -3.46
C ILE A 158 6.46 14.35 -3.88
#